data_350437937da32f8bcd1562d2fd76e84e
#
_entry.id   350437937da32f8bcd1562d2fd76e84e
#
_cell.length_a   1.000
_cell.length_b   1.000
_cell.length_c   1.000
_cell.angle_alpha   90.00
_cell.angle_beta   90.00
_cell.angle_gamma   90.00
#
_symmetry.space_group_name_H-M   'P 1'
#
loop_
_entity.id
_entity.type
_entity.pdbx_description
1 polymer ?
#
loop_
_entity_poly.entity_id
_entity_poly.type
_entity_poly.pdbx_seq_one_letter_code
_entity_poly.pdbx_strand_id
1 'polypeptide(L)'
;HAISNDKINIDEFPKFTDHKLLSELDNSGGSSQEIVKNFENRNIVKRALSITKEQAESSGLDKVKREEYETSIATKVGIDKSEIYVDIPPSTVVPSMKVRILKNDGEIDLARNLSRLVSGLYEAQFDHWRGRVYGPSDKYDEIKSVSKQVLGL
;
A
#
# COMPACT_ATOMS: atom_id res chain seq x y z
N HIS A 1 -4.99 3.35 15.96
CA HIS A 1 -4.97 4.39 17.01
C HIS A 1 -6.30 4.44 17.79
N ALA A 2 -7.46 4.61 17.11
CA ALA A 2 -8.76 4.62 17.81
C ALA A 2 -9.09 3.28 18.52
N ILE A 3 -8.74 2.16 17.92
CA ILE A 3 -8.89 0.83 18.52
C ILE A 3 -7.89 0.61 19.67
N SER A 4 -6.63 0.98 19.47
CA SER A 4 -5.59 0.81 20.50
C SER A 4 -5.81 1.65 21.76
N ASN A 5 -6.64 2.68 21.69
CA ASN A 5 -7.00 3.54 22.82
C ASN A 5 -8.38 3.24 23.41
N ASP A 6 -8.93 2.06 23.13
CA ASP A 6 -10.25 1.58 23.60
C ASP A 6 -11.45 2.50 23.24
N LYS A 7 -11.26 3.39 22.24
CA LYS A 7 -12.32 4.30 21.78
C LYS A 7 -13.30 3.63 20.84
N ILE A 8 -12.90 2.53 20.20
CA ILE A 8 -13.77 1.70 19.38
C ILE A 8 -13.64 0.25 19.87
N ASN A 9 -14.77 -0.34 20.24
CA ASN A 9 -14.81 -1.74 20.64
C ASN A 9 -14.62 -2.65 19.43
N ILE A 10 -13.53 -3.43 19.43
CA ILE A 10 -13.17 -4.34 18.33
C ILE A 10 -14.22 -5.44 18.11
N ASP A 11 -14.92 -5.89 19.15
CA ASP A 11 -15.94 -6.94 19.06
C ASP A 11 -17.21 -6.46 18.35
N GLU A 12 -17.43 -5.17 18.31
CA GLU A 12 -18.56 -4.56 17.60
C GLU A 12 -18.20 -4.17 16.16
N PHE A 13 -16.93 -4.05 15.85
CA PHE A 13 -16.43 -3.62 14.53
C PHE A 13 -17.07 -4.38 13.36
N PRO A 14 -17.23 -5.73 13.39
CA PRO A 14 -17.88 -6.47 12.31
C PRO A 14 -19.36 -6.11 12.06
N LYS A 15 -19.99 -5.41 13.00
CA LYS A 15 -21.40 -4.97 12.90
C LYS A 15 -21.53 -3.54 12.37
N PHE A 16 -20.39 -2.85 12.15
CA PHE A 16 -20.40 -1.47 11.68
C PHE A 16 -20.71 -1.41 10.20
N THR A 17 -21.56 -0.48 9.82
CA THR A 17 -21.65 0.02 8.46
C THR A 17 -20.54 1.07 8.26
N ASP A 18 -20.19 1.38 7.00
CA ASP A 18 -19.20 2.41 6.70
C ASP A 18 -19.55 3.75 7.36
N HIS A 19 -20.85 4.14 7.33
CA HIS A 19 -21.31 5.36 7.96
C HIS A 19 -21.13 5.34 9.48
N LYS A 20 -21.48 4.22 10.13
CA LYS A 20 -21.28 4.08 11.59
C LYS A 20 -19.79 4.15 11.94
N LEU A 21 -18.92 3.50 11.16
CA LEU A 21 -17.49 3.54 11.37
C LEU A 21 -16.92 4.97 11.27
N LEU A 22 -17.30 5.71 10.24
CA LEU A 22 -16.88 7.11 10.08
C LEU A 22 -17.35 7.97 11.24
N SER A 23 -18.60 7.81 11.68
CA SER A 23 -19.15 8.54 12.83
C SER A 23 -18.39 8.23 14.13
N GLU A 24 -18.09 6.96 14.41
CA GLU A 24 -17.31 6.57 15.59
C GLU A 24 -15.88 7.10 15.54
N LEU A 25 -15.23 7.08 14.36
CA LEU A 25 -13.91 7.66 14.17
C LEU A 25 -13.90 9.18 14.37
N ASP A 26 -14.91 9.90 13.86
CA ASP A 26 -15.06 11.35 14.07
C ASP A 26 -15.26 11.67 15.55
N ASN A 27 -16.12 10.91 16.24
CA ASN A 27 -16.37 11.09 17.67
C ASN A 27 -15.15 10.71 18.55
N SER A 28 -14.23 9.88 18.04
CA SER A 28 -13.04 9.46 18.81
C SER A 28 -12.03 10.59 19.04
N GLY A 29 -12.11 11.66 18.27
CA GLY A 29 -11.21 12.83 18.36
C GLY A 29 -9.77 12.52 17.90
N GLY A 30 -8.91 13.54 18.03
CA GLY A 30 -7.47 13.43 17.68
C GLY A 30 -7.24 13.10 16.21
N SER A 31 -6.20 12.33 15.91
CA SER A 31 -5.81 11.98 14.52
C SER A 31 -6.88 11.22 13.76
N SER A 32 -7.71 10.40 14.43
CA SER A 32 -8.79 9.67 13.77
C SER A 32 -9.86 10.62 13.24
N GLN A 33 -10.26 11.62 14.02
CA GLN A 33 -11.19 12.65 13.60
C GLN A 33 -10.64 13.47 12.43
N GLU A 34 -9.37 13.82 12.49
CA GLU A 34 -8.71 14.59 11.42
C GLU A 34 -8.69 13.83 10.10
N ILE A 35 -8.41 12.52 10.15
CA ILE A 35 -8.46 11.66 8.96
C ILE A 35 -9.88 11.63 8.37
N VAL A 36 -10.94 11.49 9.20
CA VAL A 36 -12.33 11.51 8.73
C VAL A 36 -12.66 12.84 8.06
N LYS A 37 -12.32 13.97 8.69
CA LYS A 37 -12.53 15.30 8.11
C LYS A 37 -11.80 15.48 6.79
N ASN A 38 -10.56 15.00 6.69
CA ASN A 38 -9.80 15.04 5.44
C ASN A 38 -10.46 14.16 4.35
N PHE A 39 -10.97 12.99 4.72
CA PHE A 39 -11.68 12.11 3.81
C PHE A 39 -12.98 12.74 3.29
N GLU A 40 -13.82 13.30 4.16
CA GLU A 40 -15.07 13.96 3.82
C GLU A 40 -14.85 15.19 2.93
N ASN A 41 -13.82 15.97 3.23
CA ASN A 41 -13.43 17.15 2.44
C ASN A 41 -12.62 16.80 1.18
N ARG A 42 -12.43 15.50 0.90
CA ARG A 42 -11.58 15.02 -0.22
C ARG A 42 -10.13 15.55 -0.19
N ASN A 43 -9.67 15.92 0.98
CA ASN A 43 -8.29 16.32 1.24
C ASN A 43 -7.44 15.09 1.59
N ILE A 44 -7.39 14.15 0.66
CA ILE A 44 -6.63 12.91 0.81
C ILE A 44 -5.24 13.05 0.20
N VAL A 45 -4.28 12.33 0.76
CA VAL A 45 -2.92 12.26 0.21
C VAL A 45 -2.92 11.88 -1.26
N LYS A 46 -1.99 12.44 -2.02
CA LYS A 46 -1.82 12.21 -3.45
C LYS A 46 -0.55 11.40 -3.71
N ARG A 47 -0.57 10.62 -4.79
CA ARG A 47 0.61 9.88 -5.22
C ARG A 47 1.67 10.83 -5.76
N ALA A 48 2.76 11.01 -5.02
CA ALA A 48 3.88 11.86 -5.41
C ALA A 48 4.90 11.12 -6.30
N LEU A 49 5.13 9.81 -6.05
CA LEU A 49 6.08 9.00 -6.81
C LEU A 49 5.47 7.64 -7.15
N SER A 50 5.79 7.15 -8.35
CA SER A 50 5.55 5.76 -8.76
C SER A 50 6.89 5.13 -9.13
N ILE A 51 7.13 3.91 -8.66
CA ILE A 51 8.39 3.17 -8.76
C ILE A 51 8.10 1.90 -9.53
N THR A 52 8.89 1.60 -10.56
CA THR A 52 8.77 0.32 -11.27
C THR A 52 9.43 -0.81 -10.48
N LYS A 53 9.16 -2.04 -10.88
CA LYS A 53 9.78 -3.20 -10.26
C LYS A 53 11.30 -3.20 -10.43
N GLU A 54 11.77 -2.87 -11.64
CA GLU A 54 13.21 -2.80 -11.94
C GLU A 54 13.91 -1.73 -11.09
N GLN A 55 13.27 -0.58 -10.90
CA GLN A 55 13.80 0.48 -10.03
C GLN A 55 13.87 0.01 -8.57
N ALA A 56 12.84 -0.66 -8.08
CA ALA A 56 12.82 -1.18 -6.72
C ALA A 56 13.91 -2.24 -6.47
N GLU A 57 14.10 -3.14 -7.44
CA GLU A 57 15.13 -4.19 -7.37
C GLU A 57 16.53 -3.61 -7.47
N SER A 58 16.79 -2.68 -8.39
CA SER A 58 18.09 -2.04 -8.56
C SER A 58 18.52 -1.19 -7.36
N SER A 59 17.55 -0.56 -6.69
CA SER A 59 17.77 0.26 -5.48
C SER A 59 17.74 -0.56 -4.19
N GLY A 60 17.47 -1.85 -4.25
CA GLY A 60 17.38 -2.72 -3.07
C GLY A 60 16.27 -2.32 -2.10
N LEU A 61 15.15 -1.81 -2.62
CA LEU A 61 14.04 -1.40 -1.78
C LEU A 61 13.46 -2.58 -1.00
N ASP A 62 13.37 -2.42 0.31
CA ASP A 62 12.86 -3.43 1.22
C ASP A 62 11.57 -2.96 1.91
N LYS A 63 10.54 -3.78 1.82
CA LYS A 63 9.26 -3.56 2.52
C LYS A 63 9.44 -3.43 4.04
N VAL A 64 10.40 -4.13 4.62
CA VAL A 64 10.67 -4.10 6.07
C VAL A 64 11.12 -2.71 6.51
N LYS A 65 11.82 -1.98 5.64
CA LYS A 65 12.32 -0.62 5.90
C LYS A 65 11.30 0.49 5.60
N ARG A 66 10.04 0.16 5.33
CA ARG A 66 9.01 1.15 4.99
C ARG A 66 8.95 2.31 5.97
N GLU A 67 8.92 2.02 7.26
CA GLU A 67 8.84 3.06 8.30
C GLU A 67 10.07 3.95 8.37
N GLU A 68 11.25 3.42 8.05
CA GLU A 68 12.48 4.20 7.95
C GLU A 68 12.42 5.17 6.76
N TYR A 69 11.91 4.72 5.61
CA TYR A 69 11.71 5.57 4.44
C TYR A 69 10.71 6.68 4.71
N GLU A 70 9.53 6.35 5.28
CA GLU A 70 8.51 7.33 5.66
C GLU A 70 9.08 8.40 6.61
N THR A 71 9.78 7.98 7.65
CA THR A 71 10.41 8.89 8.61
C THR A 71 11.47 9.78 7.95
N SER A 72 12.32 9.20 7.10
CA SER A 72 13.38 9.94 6.42
C SER A 72 12.83 10.97 5.43
N ILE A 73 11.78 10.61 4.68
CA ILE A 73 11.12 11.52 3.75
C ILE A 73 10.44 12.65 4.52
N ALA A 74 9.62 12.32 5.53
CA ALA A 74 8.90 13.30 6.33
C ALA A 74 9.84 14.31 6.99
N THR A 75 10.93 13.84 7.60
CA THR A 75 11.95 14.69 8.22
C THR A 75 12.59 15.66 7.22
N LYS A 76 12.94 15.17 6.02
CA LYS A 76 13.58 16.02 5.01
C LYS A 76 12.64 17.03 4.37
N VAL A 77 11.35 16.70 4.25
CA VAL A 77 10.30 17.59 3.74
C VAL A 77 9.78 18.53 4.83
N GLY A 78 10.02 18.24 6.11
CA GLY A 78 9.55 19.05 7.24
C GLY A 78 8.05 18.94 7.52
N ILE A 79 7.50 17.72 7.37
CA ILE A 79 6.09 17.40 7.66
C ILE A 79 5.99 16.24 8.65
N ASP A 80 4.79 15.99 9.17
CA ASP A 80 4.58 14.87 10.09
C ASP A 80 4.70 13.52 9.34
N LYS A 81 5.27 12.52 10.02
CA LYS A 81 5.40 11.16 9.46
C LYS A 81 4.05 10.57 9.04
N SER A 82 2.99 10.89 9.77
CA SER A 82 1.64 10.40 9.49
C SER A 82 1.06 10.89 8.14
N GLU A 83 1.69 11.87 7.52
CA GLU A 83 1.30 12.41 6.22
C GLU A 83 2.03 11.75 5.04
N ILE A 84 3.05 10.92 5.30
CA ILE A 84 3.79 10.18 4.26
C ILE A 84 3.45 8.70 4.34
N TYR A 85 3.14 8.12 3.18
CA TYR A 85 2.89 6.68 3.05
C TYR A 85 3.74 6.11 1.92
N VAL A 86 4.53 5.09 2.25
CA VAL A 86 5.35 4.34 1.30
C VAL A 86 4.74 2.95 1.12
N ASP A 87 4.26 2.67 -0.06
CA ASP A 87 3.70 1.37 -0.44
C ASP A 87 4.69 0.61 -1.31
N ILE A 88 5.27 -0.45 -0.78
CA ILE A 88 6.14 -1.38 -1.50
C ILE A 88 5.44 -2.74 -1.47
N PRO A 89 4.69 -3.09 -2.53
CA PRO A 89 4.00 -4.37 -2.60
C PRO A 89 5.02 -5.52 -2.57
N PRO A 90 4.66 -6.69 -2.03
CA PRO A 90 5.52 -7.87 -2.13
C PRO A 90 5.75 -8.23 -3.61
N SER A 91 6.95 -8.73 -3.92
CA SER A 91 7.34 -9.09 -5.29
C SER A 91 6.49 -10.23 -5.89
N THR A 92 5.83 -11.01 -5.05
CA THR A 92 4.94 -12.11 -5.46
C THR A 92 3.56 -11.87 -4.89
N VAL A 93 2.66 -11.33 -5.71
CA VAL A 93 1.29 -10.98 -5.26
C VAL A 93 0.30 -12.13 -5.41
N VAL A 94 0.64 -13.23 -6.09
CA VAL A 94 -0.37 -14.24 -6.41
C VAL A 94 -0.08 -15.63 -5.82
N PRO A 95 -0.65 -15.91 -4.63
CA PRO A 95 -0.76 -17.29 -4.14
C PRO A 95 -1.61 -18.18 -5.04
N SER A 96 -2.58 -17.59 -5.77
CA SER A 96 -3.56 -18.31 -6.59
C SER A 96 -3.00 -19.00 -7.83
N MET A 97 -1.77 -18.65 -8.26
CA MET A 97 -1.16 -19.33 -9.42
C MET A 97 -0.44 -20.64 -9.09
N LYS A 98 -0.49 -21.08 -7.85
CA LYS A 98 -0.12 -22.44 -7.45
C LYS A 98 -1.26 -23.45 -7.60
N VAL A 99 -2.29 -23.12 -8.38
CA VAL A 99 -3.39 -24.05 -8.69
C VAL A 99 -2.82 -25.28 -9.39
N ARG A 100 -3.04 -26.42 -8.77
CA ARG A 100 -2.67 -27.73 -9.30
C ARG A 100 -3.83 -28.28 -10.13
N ILE A 101 -3.53 -28.77 -11.30
CA ILE A 101 -4.49 -29.40 -12.21
C ILE A 101 -4.10 -30.86 -12.37
N LEU A 102 -5.07 -31.74 -12.13
CA LEU A 102 -4.95 -33.16 -12.44
C LEU A 102 -5.17 -33.35 -13.95
N LYS A 103 -4.16 -33.87 -14.63
CA LYS A 103 -4.22 -34.21 -16.06
C LYS A 103 -4.94 -35.56 -16.26
N ASN A 104 -5.35 -35.81 -17.50
CA ASN A 104 -6.05 -37.05 -17.87
C ASN A 104 -5.19 -38.34 -17.69
N ASP A 105 -3.87 -38.17 -17.67
CA ASP A 105 -2.89 -39.24 -17.40
C ASP A 105 -2.64 -39.49 -15.91
N GLY A 106 -3.33 -38.74 -15.03
CA GLY A 106 -3.17 -38.85 -13.59
C GLY A 106 -2.02 -38.03 -13.01
N GLU A 107 -1.25 -37.32 -13.83
CA GLU A 107 -0.22 -36.43 -13.34
C GLU A 107 -0.83 -35.12 -12.83
N ILE A 108 -0.16 -34.50 -11.86
CA ILE A 108 -0.53 -33.17 -11.32
C ILE A 108 0.48 -32.14 -11.79
N ASP A 109 0.01 -31.10 -12.42
CA ASP A 109 0.85 -29.97 -12.86
C ASP A 109 0.24 -28.63 -12.45
N LEU A 110 1.04 -27.56 -12.52
CA LEU A 110 0.58 -26.22 -12.22
C LEU A 110 -0.20 -25.64 -13.42
N ALA A 111 -1.30 -24.95 -13.14
CA ALA A 111 -2.13 -24.32 -14.17
C ALA A 111 -1.31 -23.40 -15.10
N ARG A 112 -0.30 -22.70 -14.57
CA ARG A 112 0.59 -21.83 -15.37
C ARG A 112 1.41 -22.58 -16.42
N ASN A 113 1.74 -23.84 -16.17
CA ASN A 113 2.51 -24.68 -17.12
C ASN A 113 1.62 -25.24 -18.23
N LEU A 114 0.33 -25.39 -17.94
CA LEU A 114 -0.65 -25.99 -18.86
C LEU A 114 -1.37 -24.96 -19.73
N SER A 115 -1.39 -23.69 -19.32
CA SER A 115 -2.13 -22.65 -20.02
C SER A 115 -1.27 -21.43 -20.30
N ARG A 116 -1.11 -21.10 -21.59
CA ARG A 116 -0.45 -19.86 -22.02
C ARG A 116 -1.16 -18.60 -21.52
N LEU A 117 -2.49 -18.65 -21.37
CA LEU A 117 -3.26 -17.55 -20.80
C LEU A 117 -2.87 -17.31 -19.34
N VAL A 118 -2.78 -18.39 -18.54
CA VAL A 118 -2.40 -18.29 -17.14
C VAL A 118 -0.95 -17.83 -16.99
N SER A 119 -0.05 -18.31 -17.86
CA SER A 119 1.34 -17.84 -17.90
C SER A 119 1.41 -16.34 -18.25
N GLY A 120 0.69 -15.91 -19.29
CA GLY A 120 0.65 -14.50 -19.69
C GLY A 120 0.06 -13.58 -18.62
N LEU A 121 -0.98 -14.01 -17.89
CA LEU A 121 -1.51 -13.27 -16.75
C LEU A 121 -0.49 -13.17 -15.59
N TYR A 122 0.29 -14.22 -15.39
CA TYR A 122 1.36 -14.22 -14.42
C TYR A 122 2.46 -13.21 -14.76
N GLU A 123 2.88 -13.17 -16.03
CA GLU A 123 3.88 -12.21 -16.51
C GLU A 123 3.35 -10.77 -16.45
N ALA A 124 2.11 -10.54 -16.89
CA ALA A 124 1.48 -9.23 -16.85
C ALA A 124 1.38 -8.61 -15.44
N GLN A 125 1.34 -9.43 -14.38
CA GLN A 125 1.35 -8.91 -13.00
C GLN A 125 2.67 -8.22 -12.65
N PHE A 126 3.78 -8.70 -13.16
CA PHE A 126 5.08 -8.06 -12.93
C PHE A 126 5.15 -6.71 -13.64
N ASP A 127 4.55 -6.61 -14.84
CA ASP A 127 4.48 -5.35 -15.58
C ASP A 127 3.61 -4.31 -14.87
N HIS A 128 2.62 -4.74 -14.09
CA HIS A 128 1.73 -3.87 -13.32
C HIS A 128 2.21 -3.59 -11.89
N TRP A 129 3.28 -4.26 -11.44
CA TRP A 129 3.82 -3.99 -10.12
C TRP A 129 4.30 -2.54 -10.03
N ARG A 130 3.87 -1.82 -8.99
CA ARG A 130 4.30 -0.44 -8.73
C ARG A 130 4.43 -0.22 -7.24
N GLY A 131 5.63 0.18 -6.81
CA GLY A 131 5.81 0.89 -5.55
C GLY A 131 5.29 2.32 -5.67
N ARG A 132 4.86 2.90 -4.57
CA ARG A 132 4.28 4.25 -4.55
C ARG A 132 4.64 5.00 -3.29
N VAL A 133 4.82 6.32 -3.44
CA VAL A 133 4.90 7.25 -2.30
C VAL A 133 3.74 8.23 -2.41
N TYR A 134 3.06 8.43 -1.30
CA TYR A 134 1.94 9.36 -1.17
C TYR A 134 2.23 10.40 -0.11
N GLY A 135 1.69 11.59 -0.28
CA GLY A 135 1.74 12.67 0.69
C GLY A 135 0.81 13.82 0.33
N PRO A 136 0.85 14.93 1.08
CA PRO A 136 0.05 16.12 0.83
C PRO A 136 0.27 16.69 -0.57
N SER A 137 -0.81 17.17 -1.20
CA SER A 137 -0.76 17.64 -2.59
C SER A 137 0.01 18.96 -2.77
N ASP A 138 0.03 19.79 -1.76
CA ASP A 138 0.76 21.07 -1.73
C ASP A 138 2.29 20.88 -1.64
N LYS A 139 2.75 19.70 -1.18
CA LYS A 139 4.15 19.32 -1.09
C LYS A 139 4.61 18.31 -2.16
N TYR A 140 3.81 18.13 -3.21
CA TYR A 140 4.00 17.08 -4.22
C TYR A 140 5.42 17.03 -4.80
N ASP A 141 5.93 18.16 -5.32
CA ASP A 141 7.24 18.18 -6.01
C ASP A 141 8.41 17.96 -5.04
N GLU A 142 8.28 18.49 -3.83
CA GLU A 142 9.26 18.32 -2.77
C GLU A 142 9.33 16.86 -2.32
N ILE A 143 8.17 16.25 -2.01
CA ILE A 143 8.05 14.83 -1.66
C ILE A 143 8.62 13.96 -2.77
N LYS A 144 8.28 14.22 -4.02
CA LYS A 144 8.78 13.48 -5.18
C LYS A 144 10.31 13.52 -5.27
N SER A 145 10.89 14.69 -5.14
CA SER A 145 12.35 14.89 -5.21
C SER A 145 13.07 14.20 -4.06
N VAL A 146 12.60 14.44 -2.83
CA VAL A 146 13.18 13.84 -1.62
C VAL A 146 13.02 12.32 -1.61
N SER A 147 11.86 11.81 -2.05
CA SER A 147 11.62 10.37 -2.13
C SER A 147 12.61 9.67 -3.07
N LYS A 148 12.93 10.27 -4.22
CA LYS A 148 13.95 9.71 -5.12
C LYS A 148 15.31 9.60 -4.44
N GLN A 149 15.73 10.63 -3.72
CA GLN A 149 17.01 10.62 -3.00
C GLN A 149 17.03 9.57 -1.88
N VAL A 150 15.96 9.48 -1.08
CA VAL A 150 15.88 8.55 0.05
C VAL A 150 15.80 7.11 -0.41
N LEU A 151 15.12 6.85 -1.52
CA LEU A 151 14.92 5.52 -2.07
C LEU A 151 16.03 5.08 -3.05
N GLY A 152 17.00 5.95 -3.35
CA GLY A 152 18.13 5.63 -4.23
C GLY A 152 17.74 5.49 -5.71
N LEU A 153 16.79 6.31 -6.20
CA LEU A 153 16.20 6.27 -7.54
C LEU A 153 16.71 7.36 -8.47
#